data_eaeb6a358b6bebbde0ec86bdcdc3a0e6
#
_entry.id   eaeb6a358b6bebbde0ec86bdcdc3a0e6
#
_cell.length_a   1.000
_cell.length_b   1.000
_cell.length_c   1.000
_cell.angle_alpha   90.00
_cell.angle_beta   90.00
_cell.angle_gamma   90.00
#
_symmetry.space_group_name_H-M   'P 1'
#
loop_
_entity.id
_entity.type
_entity.pdbx_description
1 polymer ?
#
loop_
_entity_poly.entity_id
_entity_poly.type
_entity_poly.pdbx_seq_one_letter_code
_entity_poly.pdbx_strand_id
1 'polypeptide(L)'
;MKTSSGSNAHFHLPGLFEFYEFYQIFLPLYREHREYFYEWCDIGSVYGAPEDCVWGGGRVGAGDHDPCEVLALMREYGISARLTFSNSLIREEHLSDRKCNHLCEMFSGGKGVRNGVIIHSELLLQYLRERYPELYFVSRSEERRVGKECRSRWS
;
A
#
# COMPACT_ATOMS: atom_id res chain seq x y z
N MET A 1 -6.88 -9.76 -36.51
CA MET A 1 -6.75 -9.60 -35.05
C MET A 1 -5.53 -8.74 -34.76
N LYS A 2 -5.74 -7.48 -34.45
CA LYS A 2 -4.65 -6.60 -34.00
C LYS A 2 -4.57 -6.71 -32.49
N THR A 3 -3.59 -7.42 -31.98
CA THR A 3 -3.18 -7.34 -30.60
C THR A 3 -2.54 -5.98 -30.39
N SER A 4 -3.30 -5.00 -29.96
CA SER A 4 -2.73 -3.78 -29.44
C SER A 4 -2.07 -4.13 -28.10
N SER A 5 -0.77 -4.15 -28.08
CA SER A 5 0.02 -4.18 -26.84
C SER A 5 -0.12 -2.83 -26.12
N GLY A 6 -1.34 -2.49 -25.73
CA GLY A 6 -1.60 -1.38 -24.86
C GLY A 6 -1.16 -1.78 -23.45
N SER A 7 -0.24 -1.01 -22.86
CA SER A 7 0.12 -1.18 -21.46
C SER A 7 -1.12 -0.92 -20.59
N ASN A 8 -1.45 -1.85 -19.70
CA ASN A 8 -2.53 -1.69 -18.74
C ASN A 8 -2.22 -0.55 -17.77
N ALA A 9 -3.23 0.23 -17.41
CA ALA A 9 -3.12 1.20 -16.34
C ALA A 9 -3.39 0.51 -14.99
N HIS A 10 -2.43 0.65 -14.08
CA HIS A 10 -2.53 0.09 -12.73
C HIS A 10 -3.01 1.16 -11.75
N PHE A 11 -4.20 0.96 -11.20
CA PHE A 11 -4.78 1.84 -10.19
C PHE A 11 -4.38 1.39 -8.80
N HIS A 12 -3.96 2.33 -7.98
CA HIS A 12 -3.65 2.12 -6.57
C HIS A 12 -4.77 2.70 -5.72
N LEU A 13 -5.50 1.84 -5.03
CA LEU A 13 -6.72 2.20 -4.32
C LEU A 13 -6.45 2.42 -2.83
N PRO A 14 -7.03 3.46 -2.22
CA PRO A 14 -6.85 3.76 -0.80
C PRO A 14 -7.73 2.90 0.11
N GLY A 15 -7.52 3.01 1.42
CA GLY A 15 -8.41 2.49 2.43
C GLY A 15 -8.29 0.99 2.69
N LEU A 16 -7.08 0.44 2.66
CA LEU A 16 -6.81 -0.99 2.87
C LEU A 16 -7.49 -1.56 4.13
N PHE A 17 -7.48 -0.82 5.23
CA PHE A 17 -8.12 -1.21 6.49
C PHE A 17 -9.49 -0.56 6.68
N GLU A 18 -9.60 0.72 6.32
CA GLU A 18 -10.81 1.54 6.52
C GLU A 18 -11.99 1.07 5.68
N PHE A 19 -11.75 0.61 4.47
CA PHE A 19 -12.77 0.19 3.51
C PHE A 19 -12.81 -1.32 3.27
N TYR A 20 -12.44 -2.11 4.25
CA TYR A 20 -12.43 -3.57 4.16
C TYR A 20 -13.78 -4.13 3.71
N GLU A 21 -14.88 -3.68 4.30
CA GLU A 21 -16.23 -4.11 3.94
C GLU A 21 -16.59 -3.75 2.49
N PHE A 22 -16.18 -2.58 2.04
CA PHE A 22 -16.34 -2.17 0.63
C PHE A 22 -15.58 -3.12 -0.30
N TYR A 23 -14.34 -3.46 0.02
CA TYR A 23 -13.54 -4.36 -0.81
C TYR A 23 -14.06 -5.79 -0.84
N GLN A 24 -14.71 -6.26 0.23
CA GLN A 24 -15.39 -7.55 0.24
C GLN A 24 -16.51 -7.63 -0.80
N ILE A 25 -17.11 -6.53 -1.17
CA ILE A 25 -18.15 -6.42 -2.20
C ILE A 25 -17.55 -6.08 -3.55
N PHE A 26 -16.66 -5.11 -3.59
CA PHE A 26 -16.09 -4.58 -4.84
C PHE A 26 -15.18 -5.56 -5.57
N LEU A 27 -14.31 -6.27 -4.86
CA LEU A 27 -13.33 -7.18 -5.50
C LEU A 27 -13.99 -8.38 -6.19
N PRO A 28 -14.98 -9.05 -5.60
CA PRO A 28 -15.76 -10.05 -6.32
C PRO A 28 -16.45 -9.49 -7.57
N LEU A 29 -17.09 -8.34 -7.45
CA LEU A 29 -17.76 -7.66 -8.56
C LEU A 29 -16.77 -7.34 -9.70
N TYR A 30 -15.61 -6.81 -9.37
CA TYR A 30 -14.55 -6.51 -10.33
C TYR A 30 -14.06 -7.77 -11.05
N ARG A 31 -13.88 -8.87 -10.33
CA ARG A 31 -13.41 -10.14 -10.92
C ARG A 31 -14.47 -10.84 -11.77
N GLU A 32 -15.71 -10.88 -11.31
CA GLU A 32 -16.82 -11.60 -11.97
C GLU A 32 -17.47 -10.81 -13.12
N HIS A 33 -17.40 -9.49 -13.06
CA HIS A 33 -18.04 -8.57 -14.00
C HIS A 33 -17.04 -7.63 -14.68
N ARG A 34 -15.98 -8.22 -15.22
CA ARG A 34 -14.95 -7.45 -15.97
C ARG A 34 -15.49 -6.67 -17.14
N GLU A 35 -16.63 -7.08 -17.70
CA GLU A 35 -17.34 -6.40 -18.80
C GLU A 35 -17.77 -4.97 -18.45
N TYR A 36 -17.89 -4.63 -17.17
CA TYR A 36 -18.21 -3.27 -16.72
C TYR A 36 -16.98 -2.36 -16.59
N PHE A 37 -15.79 -2.91 -16.79
CA PHE A 37 -14.53 -2.17 -16.66
C PHE A 37 -13.77 -2.21 -17.99
N TYR A 38 -13.00 -1.17 -18.28
CA TYR A 38 -12.13 -1.17 -19.45
C TYR A 38 -11.08 -2.27 -19.34
N GLU A 39 -10.76 -2.92 -20.46
CA GLU A 39 -9.77 -4.00 -20.51
C GLU A 39 -8.39 -3.59 -20.04
N TRP A 40 -8.03 -2.32 -20.25
CA TRP A 40 -6.75 -1.74 -19.82
C TRP A 40 -6.73 -1.32 -18.34
N CYS A 41 -7.84 -1.44 -17.63
CA CYS A 41 -7.98 -1.04 -16.23
C CYS A 41 -7.59 -2.20 -15.32
N ASP A 42 -6.56 -2.00 -14.49
CA ASP A 42 -6.08 -3.02 -13.56
C ASP A 42 -5.87 -2.46 -12.15
N ILE A 43 -6.06 -3.30 -11.13
CA ILE A 43 -5.78 -2.91 -9.75
C ILE A 43 -4.34 -3.30 -9.43
N GLY A 44 -3.47 -2.31 -9.26
CA GLY A 44 -2.06 -2.53 -8.94
C GLY A 44 -1.81 -2.82 -7.47
N SER A 45 -2.53 -2.14 -6.60
CA SER A 45 -2.45 -2.36 -5.15
C SER A 45 -3.61 -1.70 -4.41
N VAL A 46 -3.80 -2.10 -3.16
CA VAL A 46 -4.60 -1.36 -2.19
C VAL A 46 -3.70 -0.94 -1.04
N TYR A 47 -3.76 0.33 -0.63
CA TYR A 47 -2.86 0.88 0.37
C TYR A 47 -3.60 1.50 1.55
N GLY A 48 -2.96 1.51 2.71
CA GLY A 48 -3.48 2.12 3.92
C GLY A 48 -2.65 1.79 5.15
N ALA A 49 -3.04 2.37 6.28
CA ALA A 49 -2.46 2.09 7.58
C ALA A 49 -3.57 1.79 8.58
N PRO A 50 -3.35 0.85 9.50
CA PRO A 50 -4.30 0.62 10.58
C PRO A 50 -4.28 1.78 11.57
N GLU A 51 -5.33 1.85 12.40
CA GLU A 51 -5.36 2.78 13.53
C GLU A 51 -4.21 2.50 14.51
N ASP A 52 -3.84 3.51 15.27
CA ASP A 52 -2.80 3.44 16.31
C ASP A 52 -1.43 2.94 15.81
N CYS A 53 -1.13 3.13 14.54
CA CYS A 53 0.18 2.83 13.98
C CYS A 53 1.08 4.08 14.07
N VAL A 54 2.10 4.00 14.91
CA VAL A 54 3.07 5.11 15.12
C VAL A 54 3.73 5.52 13.80
N TRP A 55 4.10 4.54 12.97
CA TRP A 55 4.72 4.81 11.68
C TRP A 55 3.72 5.34 10.64
N GLY A 56 2.45 5.07 10.81
CA GLY A 56 1.38 5.57 9.96
C GLY A 56 0.91 6.99 10.23
N GLY A 57 1.44 7.62 11.28
CA GLY A 57 1.10 9.01 11.63
C GLY A 57 -0.16 9.18 12.48
N GLY A 58 -0.63 8.12 13.13
CA GLY A 58 -1.70 8.20 14.13
C GLY A 58 -3.06 8.61 13.57
N ARG A 59 -3.43 8.14 12.39
CA ARG A 59 -4.77 8.37 11.87
C ARG A 59 -5.81 7.70 12.76
N VAL A 60 -6.73 8.50 13.28
CA VAL A 60 -7.94 8.01 13.92
C VAL A 60 -8.95 7.75 12.81
N GLY A 61 -9.12 6.50 12.42
CA GLY A 61 -10.09 6.08 11.42
C GLY A 61 -11.20 5.23 12.04
N ALA A 62 -12.35 5.21 11.42
CA ALA A 62 -13.41 4.29 11.78
C ALA A 62 -13.16 2.93 11.10
N GLY A 63 -12.82 1.93 11.87
CA GLY A 63 -12.71 0.54 11.40
C GLY A 63 -11.31 -0.05 11.52
N ASP A 64 -11.04 -0.59 12.68
CA ASP A 64 -9.83 -1.38 12.94
C ASP A 64 -10.12 -2.85 12.58
N HIS A 65 -10.03 -3.18 11.31
CA HIS A 65 -10.16 -4.57 10.86
C HIS A 65 -8.87 -5.35 11.14
N ASP A 66 -9.01 -6.62 11.45
CA ASP A 66 -7.89 -7.51 11.68
C ASP A 66 -6.98 -7.54 10.43
N PRO A 67 -5.70 -7.20 10.58
CA PRO A 67 -4.75 -7.25 9.47
C PRO A 67 -4.64 -8.62 8.79
N CYS A 68 -4.87 -9.71 9.52
CA CYS A 68 -4.91 -11.07 8.95
C CYS A 68 -6.06 -11.24 7.95
N GLU A 69 -7.24 -10.72 8.27
CA GLU A 69 -8.41 -10.78 7.39
C GLU A 69 -8.20 -9.91 6.14
N VAL A 70 -7.64 -8.72 6.34
CA VAL A 70 -7.30 -7.79 5.24
C VAL A 70 -6.30 -8.44 4.26
N LEU A 71 -5.25 -9.04 4.79
CA LEU A 71 -4.25 -9.76 3.97
C LEU A 71 -4.85 -10.97 3.26
N ALA A 72 -5.71 -11.73 3.91
CA ALA A 72 -6.38 -12.88 3.33
C ALA A 72 -7.24 -12.47 2.13
N LEU A 73 -7.98 -11.36 2.25
CA LEU A 73 -8.79 -10.81 1.16
C LEU A 73 -7.90 -10.38 -0.02
N MET A 74 -6.84 -9.63 0.22
CA MET A 74 -5.93 -9.19 -0.85
C MET A 74 -5.27 -10.39 -1.54
N ARG A 75 -4.88 -11.38 -0.78
CA ARG A 75 -4.25 -12.62 -1.29
C ARG A 75 -5.20 -13.43 -2.14
N GLU A 76 -6.47 -13.54 -1.76
CA GLU A 76 -7.52 -14.23 -2.52
C GLU A 76 -7.68 -13.63 -3.93
N TYR A 77 -7.59 -12.32 -4.06
CA TYR A 77 -7.72 -11.61 -5.33
C TYR A 77 -6.39 -11.32 -6.03
N GLY A 78 -5.27 -11.78 -5.48
CA GLY A 78 -3.94 -11.58 -6.06
C GLY A 78 -3.53 -10.12 -6.14
N ILE A 79 -3.94 -9.29 -5.17
CA ILE A 79 -3.69 -7.86 -5.13
C ILE A 79 -2.62 -7.55 -4.09
N SER A 80 -1.64 -6.73 -4.46
CA SER A 80 -0.61 -6.25 -3.55
C SER A 80 -1.21 -5.31 -2.49
N ALA A 81 -0.94 -5.60 -1.23
CA ALA A 81 -1.28 -4.72 -0.11
C ALA A 81 -0.07 -3.86 0.25
N ARG A 82 -0.28 -2.55 0.39
CA ARG A 82 0.75 -1.59 0.78
C ARG A 82 0.43 -0.95 2.12
N LEU A 83 1.33 -1.09 3.07
CA LEU A 83 1.28 -0.32 4.31
C LEU A 83 1.71 1.12 4.03
N THR A 84 1.01 2.09 4.60
CA THR A 84 1.34 3.50 4.46
C THR A 84 1.95 4.04 5.75
N PHE A 85 3.25 4.26 5.73
CA PHE A 85 4.01 4.83 6.84
C PHE A 85 4.40 6.27 6.54
N SER A 86 3.43 7.16 6.68
CA SER A 86 3.54 8.58 6.31
C SER A 86 4.10 9.49 7.40
N ASN A 87 4.40 8.95 8.58
CA ASN A 87 4.99 9.75 9.65
C ASN A 87 6.43 10.15 9.30
N SER A 88 6.65 11.45 9.13
CA SER A 88 7.97 12.01 8.84
C SER A 88 8.82 12.30 10.10
N LEU A 89 8.23 12.18 11.28
CA LEU A 89 8.85 12.48 12.57
C LEU A 89 9.34 11.22 13.29
N ILE A 90 9.63 10.18 12.56
CA ILE A 90 10.16 8.92 13.11
C ILE A 90 11.56 9.15 13.69
N ARG A 91 11.75 8.66 14.92
CA ARG A 91 13.03 8.62 15.63
C ARG A 91 13.44 7.17 15.90
N GLU A 92 14.67 6.95 16.32
CA GLU A 92 15.19 5.60 16.61
C GLU A 92 14.34 4.84 17.65
N GLU A 93 13.83 5.53 18.66
CA GLU A 93 12.95 4.95 19.68
C GLU A 93 11.65 4.36 19.10
N HIS A 94 11.17 4.90 17.98
CA HIS A 94 9.96 4.42 17.32
C HIS A 94 10.18 3.15 16.50
N LEU A 95 11.42 2.81 16.14
CA LEU A 95 11.76 1.64 15.36
C LEU A 95 11.46 0.32 16.09
N SER A 96 11.45 0.35 17.42
CA SER A 96 11.15 -0.82 18.26
C SER A 96 9.66 -1.05 18.53
N ASP A 97 8.78 -0.29 17.91
CA ASP A 97 7.32 -0.45 18.07
C ASP A 97 6.88 -1.85 17.66
N ARG A 98 6.27 -2.57 18.60
CA ARG A 98 5.90 -3.98 18.43
C ARG A 98 4.78 -4.16 17.40
N LYS A 99 3.76 -3.30 17.43
CA LYS A 99 2.60 -3.38 16.53
C LYS A 99 3.03 -3.17 15.08
N CYS A 100 3.83 -2.14 14.84
CA CYS A 100 4.32 -1.80 13.51
C CYS A 100 5.26 -2.88 12.94
N ASN A 101 6.17 -3.42 13.76
CA ASN A 101 7.05 -4.52 13.36
C ASN A 101 6.26 -5.80 13.06
N HIS A 102 5.26 -6.13 13.88
CA HIS A 102 4.41 -7.28 13.66
C HIS A 102 3.62 -7.19 12.35
N LEU A 103 3.10 -6.00 12.01
CA LEU A 103 2.48 -5.74 10.72
C LEU A 103 3.44 -6.03 9.55
N CYS A 104 4.67 -5.56 9.63
CA CYS A 104 5.68 -5.81 8.61
C CYS A 104 6.01 -7.30 8.48
N GLU A 105 6.11 -8.02 9.58
CA GLU A 105 6.29 -9.48 9.58
C GLU A 105 5.15 -10.20 8.85
N MET A 106 3.91 -9.84 9.16
CA MET A 106 2.73 -10.43 8.51
C MET A 106 2.70 -10.12 7.00
N PHE A 107 2.97 -8.87 6.61
CA PHE A 107 2.95 -8.44 5.22
C PHE A 107 4.12 -8.98 4.41
N SER A 108 5.25 -9.29 5.05
CA SER A 108 6.42 -9.89 4.39
C SER A 108 6.32 -11.42 4.23
N GLY A 109 5.58 -12.09 5.08
CA GLY A 109 5.53 -13.57 5.16
C GLY A 109 4.64 -14.27 4.14
N GLY A 110 4.07 -13.57 3.16
CA GLY A 110 3.06 -14.12 2.25
C GLY A 110 3.62 -14.90 1.07
N LYS A 111 3.01 -16.05 0.79
CA LYS A 111 3.10 -16.68 -0.52
C LYS A 111 2.15 -15.96 -1.49
N GLY A 112 2.59 -15.65 -2.70
CA GLY A 112 1.77 -15.00 -3.71
C GLY A 112 2.31 -13.62 -4.10
N VAL A 113 1.42 -12.65 -4.25
CA VAL A 113 1.80 -11.28 -4.66
C VAL A 113 2.62 -10.61 -3.56
N ARG A 114 3.74 -10.02 -3.95
CA ARG A 114 4.61 -9.27 -3.05
C ARG A 114 3.90 -8.03 -2.51
N ASN A 115 3.93 -7.84 -1.20
CA ASN A 115 3.41 -6.66 -0.54
C ASN A 115 4.48 -5.58 -0.39
N GLY A 116 4.06 -4.36 -0.14
CA GLY A 116 4.96 -3.23 -0.06
C GLY A 116 4.64 -2.23 1.04
N VAL A 117 5.47 -1.21 1.12
CA VAL A 117 5.34 -0.10 2.07
C VAL A 117 5.55 1.22 1.34
N ILE A 118 4.63 2.14 1.54
CA ILE A 118 4.79 3.55 1.14
C ILE A 118 5.39 4.27 2.34
N ILE A 119 6.55 4.88 2.16
CA ILE A 119 7.36 5.37 3.28
C ILE A 119 7.82 6.80 3.06
N HIS A 120 7.91 7.57 4.14
CA HIS A 120 8.29 8.98 4.13
C HIS A 120 9.61 9.24 4.86
N SER A 121 9.89 8.47 5.91
CA SER A 121 11.08 8.61 6.73
C SER A 121 12.23 7.79 6.15
N GLU A 122 13.36 8.44 5.89
CA GLU A 122 14.59 7.78 5.44
C GLU A 122 15.15 6.82 6.51
N LEU A 123 15.08 7.21 7.77
CA LEU A 123 15.49 6.35 8.89
C LEU A 123 14.69 5.04 8.93
N LEU A 124 13.38 5.14 8.80
CA LEU A 124 12.50 3.98 8.76
C LEU A 124 12.73 3.13 7.51
N LEU A 125 12.98 3.75 6.36
CA LEU A 125 13.28 3.05 5.11
C LEU A 125 14.52 2.17 5.24
N GLN A 126 15.61 2.70 5.80
CA GLN A 126 16.84 1.92 6.02
C GLN A 126 16.58 0.75 6.97
N TYR A 127 15.91 0.99 8.08
CA TYR A 127 15.55 -0.05 9.04
C TYR A 127 14.74 -1.19 8.41
N LEU A 128 13.69 -0.84 7.64
CA LEU A 128 12.81 -1.84 7.03
C LEU A 128 13.49 -2.62 5.90
N ARG A 129 14.36 -2.00 5.12
CA ARG A 129 15.12 -2.68 4.06
C ARG A 129 16.02 -3.78 4.62
N GLU A 130 16.64 -3.53 5.75
CA GLU A 130 17.50 -4.51 6.40
C GLU A 130 16.70 -5.64 7.06
N ARG A 131 15.58 -5.30 7.67
CA ARG A 131 14.82 -6.25 8.48
C ARG A 131 13.77 -7.02 7.70
N TYR A 132 13.15 -6.41 6.69
CA TYR A 132 12.06 -6.99 5.91
C TYR A 132 12.34 -6.89 4.40
N PRO A 133 13.36 -7.59 3.90
CA PRO A 133 13.78 -7.48 2.49
C PRO A 133 12.76 -8.04 1.49
N GLU A 134 11.80 -8.83 1.93
CA GLU A 134 10.72 -9.36 1.10
C GLU A 134 9.69 -8.29 0.70
N LEU A 135 9.58 -7.21 1.48
CA LEU A 135 8.73 -6.08 1.12
C LEU A 135 9.38 -5.23 0.02
N TYR A 136 8.57 -4.65 -0.86
CA TYR A 136 9.06 -3.58 -1.73
C TYR A 136 8.71 -2.20 -1.11
N PHE A 137 9.46 -1.20 -1.48
CA PHE A 137 9.35 0.13 -0.88
C PHE A 137 9.07 1.18 -1.94
N VAL A 138 8.08 2.04 -1.66
CA VAL A 138 7.74 3.21 -2.47
C VAL A 138 8.08 4.45 -1.64
N SER A 139 9.06 5.21 -2.07
CA SER A 139 9.46 6.43 -1.38
C SER A 139 8.67 7.63 -1.89
N ARG A 140 8.10 8.39 -0.98
CA ARG A 140 7.41 9.65 -1.30
C ARG A 140 8.36 10.81 -1.64
N SER A 141 9.65 10.64 -1.47
CA SER A 141 10.64 11.67 -1.82
C SER A 141 10.67 11.99 -3.31
N GLU A 142 10.34 11.04 -4.16
CA GLU A 142 10.27 11.25 -5.61
C GLU A 142 9.09 12.13 -6.03
N GLU A 143 7.94 11.99 -5.38
CA GLU A 143 6.79 12.88 -5.63
C GLU A 143 7.11 14.35 -5.30
N ARG A 144 7.94 14.59 -4.28
CA ARG A 144 8.39 15.96 -3.97
C ARG A 144 9.32 16.54 -5.02
N ARG A 145 10.15 15.73 -5.67
CA ARG A 145 11.02 16.16 -6.78
C ARG A 145 10.19 16.56 -7.98
N VAL A 146 9.22 15.76 -8.37
CA VAL A 146 8.29 16.06 -9.47
C VAL A 146 7.51 17.35 -9.20
N GLY A 147 7.02 17.54 -7.98
CA GLY A 147 6.33 18.76 -7.58
C GLY A 147 7.20 20.02 -7.58
N LYS A 148 8.50 19.89 -7.25
CA LYS A 148 9.46 21.01 -7.33
C LYS A 148 9.84 21.36 -8.76
N GLU A 149 10.00 20.39 -9.62
CA GLU A 149 10.28 20.60 -11.04
C GLU A 149 9.10 21.25 -11.77
N CYS A 150 7.88 20.88 -11.44
CA CYS A 150 6.68 21.55 -11.97
C CYS A 150 6.56 23.01 -11.49
N ARG A 151 6.98 23.34 -10.26
CA ARG A 151 6.98 24.72 -9.76
C ARG A 151 8.06 25.60 -10.41
N SER A 152 9.19 25.05 -10.79
CA SER A 152 10.26 25.81 -11.44
C SER A 152 9.97 26.18 -12.89
N ARG A 153 9.04 25.50 -13.54
CA ARG A 153 8.63 25.80 -14.94
C ARG A 153 7.62 26.96 -15.04
N TRP A 154 7.02 27.42 -13.91
CA TRP A 154 6.01 28.48 -13.89
C TRP A 154 6.49 29.78 -13.21
N SER A 155 7.75 29.87 -12.86
CA SER A 155 8.35 31.10 -12.34
C SER A 155 9.02 31.94 -13.44
#